data_8e8dc32d6d99df958812a69b0f3c787e
#
_entry.id   8e8dc32d6d99df958812a69b0f3c787e
#
_cell.length_a   1.000
_cell.length_b   1.000
_cell.length_c   1.000
_cell.angle_alpha   90.00
_cell.angle_beta   90.00
_cell.angle_gamma   90.00
#
_symmetry.space_group_name_H-M   'P 1'
#
loop_
_entity.id
_entity.type
_entity.pdbx_description
1 polymer ?
#
loop_
_entity_poly.entity_id
_entity_poly.type
_entity_poly.pdbx_seq_one_letter_code
_entity_poly.pdbx_strand_id
1 'polypeptide(L)'
;MTHQNATQRKSVPTGPSIQLCDVKLRSFVKRSYYYLAALLALSVLLVAGCAMMHKDYPRTASTAFQAHESTAIGKEIAAIAAQHPGESGFALIRRGRQAFTARVALADLAEKTLDVQYYLWEQDATGRILADHLIQAADRGVRVRVLVDDVNIEDRDEALASFDAHPNIEIRLFNPFPQRFSKLYGFLTDFNRVNHRMHNKLMVMDNALAIVGGRNMGDPYFEVDPNYNYRDLDIAAAGPVVRDLSNVFDRFWNGEWSVPIAALVDRAYTQEDLRLIVQRKREELANVRYPHPLGQDLATLKAELSTIIRGFIWAPGRVVFDDPSSIDDPNVRVMQQAMFKRLERVEKEVLVESPYFVPLARGVEVAKALVTRGVRVRVVTSSLASTDVLPAFAGYSISRKDLIRAGVEIHELRFEPGPARKRQLPAGSKAGLHTKTLVFDRKDVFIGSFNLDVRSATINTEAGLYVESPVLAAQVVDYLDDAAGPEVSYRVLLDEDGELYWVASEDGKPLRYDTDPLSTPGQRFQASLWSIFPILEQL
;
A
#
# COMPACT_ATOMS: atom_id res chain seq x y z
N MET A 1 21.49 6.48 -104.15
CA MET A 1 22.89 6.68 -103.76
C MET A 1 22.85 6.78 -102.24
N THR A 2 23.02 5.66 -101.51
CA THR A 2 24.23 5.19 -100.83
C THR A 2 24.57 6.06 -99.57
N HIS A 3 24.51 5.60 -98.38
CA HIS A 3 25.43 4.69 -97.71
C HIS A 3 24.89 4.28 -96.36
N GLN A 4 24.91 2.95 -96.08
CA GLN A 4 24.80 2.35 -94.77
C GLN A 4 26.08 2.61 -93.95
N ASN A 5 25.95 2.84 -92.66
CA ASN A 5 27.05 2.61 -91.78
C ASN A 5 26.51 1.89 -90.51
N ALA A 6 26.93 0.64 -90.37
CA ALA A 6 26.67 -0.24 -89.23
C ALA A 6 27.67 0.06 -88.10
N THR A 7 27.19 0.35 -86.95
CA THR A 7 28.01 0.45 -85.70
C THR A 7 27.85 -0.83 -84.89
N GLN A 8 28.91 -1.63 -84.85
CA GLN A 8 29.06 -2.79 -83.98
C GLN A 8 29.07 -2.37 -82.49
N ARG A 9 28.14 -2.90 -81.73
CA ARG A 9 28.23 -2.88 -80.23
C ARG A 9 29.07 -4.05 -79.74
N LYS A 10 30.21 -3.77 -79.09
CA LYS A 10 31.02 -4.75 -78.38
C LYS A 10 30.28 -5.15 -77.07
N SER A 11 30.00 -6.43 -76.93
CA SER A 11 29.53 -7.04 -75.67
C SER A 11 30.67 -7.12 -74.66
N VAL A 12 30.44 -6.56 -73.42
CA VAL A 12 31.33 -6.72 -72.26
C VAL A 12 30.90 -8.01 -71.57
N PRO A 13 31.80 -8.94 -71.22
CA PRO A 13 31.44 -10.14 -70.46
C PRO A 13 31.23 -9.80 -69.00
N THR A 14 30.04 -10.06 -68.50
CA THR A 14 29.73 -10.00 -67.03
C THR A 14 30.29 -11.27 -66.40
N GLY A 15 31.36 -11.11 -65.63
CA GLY A 15 31.98 -12.21 -64.87
C GLY A 15 31.19 -12.65 -63.64
N PRO A 16 31.30 -13.91 -63.22
CA PRO A 16 30.51 -14.53 -62.16
C PRO A 16 30.94 -14.17 -60.70
N SER A 17 31.77 -13.14 -60.51
CA SER A 17 32.42 -12.87 -59.19
C SER A 17 31.63 -12.01 -58.19
N ILE A 18 30.53 -11.33 -58.59
CA ILE A 18 29.77 -10.44 -57.68
C ILE A 18 28.69 -11.20 -56.90
N GLN A 19 28.10 -12.26 -57.45
CA GLN A 19 27.07 -13.04 -56.77
C GLN A 19 27.58 -13.91 -55.61
N LEU A 20 28.83 -14.38 -55.65
CA LEU A 20 29.42 -15.20 -54.58
C LEU A 20 29.83 -14.40 -53.33
N CYS A 21 30.11 -13.11 -53.48
CA CYS A 21 30.45 -12.25 -52.35
C CYS A 21 29.21 -11.88 -51.48
N ASP A 22 28.05 -11.67 -52.13
CA ASP A 22 26.80 -11.28 -51.43
C ASP A 22 26.19 -12.44 -50.63
N VAL A 23 26.27 -13.68 -51.12
CA VAL A 23 25.81 -14.88 -50.41
C VAL A 23 26.67 -15.18 -49.18
N LYS A 24 28.00 -15.01 -49.28
CA LYS A 24 28.92 -15.20 -48.14
C LYS A 24 28.75 -14.12 -47.08
N LEU A 25 28.53 -12.86 -47.47
CA LEU A 25 28.30 -11.75 -46.55
C LEU A 25 26.98 -11.93 -45.78
N ARG A 26 25.90 -12.31 -46.47
CA ARG A 26 24.60 -12.60 -45.84
C ARG A 26 24.65 -13.81 -44.90
N SER A 27 25.41 -14.84 -45.20
CA SER A 27 25.60 -15.99 -44.33
C SER A 27 26.46 -15.65 -43.11
N PHE A 28 27.46 -14.79 -43.26
CA PHE A 28 28.31 -14.31 -42.14
C PHE A 28 27.51 -13.42 -41.18
N VAL A 29 26.72 -12.47 -41.70
CA VAL A 29 25.84 -11.60 -40.88
C VAL A 29 24.79 -12.41 -40.14
N LYS A 30 24.15 -13.41 -40.80
CA LYS A 30 23.21 -14.32 -40.10
C LYS A 30 23.89 -15.13 -39.01
N ARG A 31 25.08 -15.69 -39.25
CA ARG A 31 25.82 -16.42 -38.22
C ARG A 31 26.22 -15.52 -37.05
N SER A 32 26.70 -14.31 -37.31
CA SER A 32 27.03 -13.34 -36.25
C SER A 32 25.79 -12.96 -35.39
N TYR A 33 24.63 -12.85 -36.03
CA TYR A 33 23.37 -12.59 -35.31
C TYR A 33 22.98 -13.77 -34.40
N TYR A 34 23.13 -15.02 -34.84
CA TYR A 34 22.87 -16.21 -34.00
C TYR A 34 23.87 -16.35 -32.85
N TYR A 35 25.14 -16.03 -33.07
CA TYR A 35 26.13 -16.03 -31.98
C TYR A 35 25.87 -14.91 -30.97
N LEU A 36 25.49 -13.74 -31.43
CA LEU A 36 25.13 -12.63 -30.53
C LEU A 36 23.86 -12.95 -29.73
N ALA A 37 22.85 -13.51 -30.38
CA ALA A 37 21.61 -13.96 -29.71
C ALA A 37 21.87 -15.11 -28.71
N ALA A 38 22.74 -16.07 -29.07
CA ALA A 38 23.12 -17.17 -28.20
C ALA A 38 23.97 -16.69 -26.99
N LEU A 39 24.89 -15.74 -27.20
CA LEU A 39 25.65 -15.08 -26.13
C LEU A 39 24.74 -14.26 -25.22
N LEU A 40 23.77 -13.54 -25.78
CA LEU A 40 22.78 -12.80 -25.01
C LEU A 40 21.88 -13.76 -24.18
N ALA A 41 21.41 -14.85 -24.79
CA ALA A 41 20.64 -15.88 -24.11
C ALA A 41 21.45 -16.58 -23.01
N LEU A 42 22.71 -16.88 -23.27
CA LEU A 42 23.62 -17.48 -22.28
C LEU A 42 23.95 -16.52 -21.15
N SER A 43 24.14 -15.22 -21.43
CA SER A 43 24.34 -14.21 -20.40
C SER A 43 23.09 -14.01 -19.55
N VAL A 44 21.89 -14.04 -20.16
CA VAL A 44 20.61 -14.00 -19.43
C VAL A 44 20.44 -15.25 -18.56
N LEU A 45 20.79 -16.44 -19.06
CA LEU A 45 20.74 -17.69 -18.27
C LEU A 45 21.75 -17.73 -17.13
N LEU A 46 22.97 -17.23 -17.34
CA LEU A 46 23.99 -17.12 -16.28
C LEU A 46 23.59 -16.10 -15.20
N VAL A 47 22.98 -15.00 -15.62
CA VAL A 47 22.48 -13.97 -14.72
C VAL A 47 21.24 -14.44 -13.97
N ALA A 48 20.33 -15.19 -14.59
CA ALA A 48 19.16 -15.78 -13.94
C ALA A 48 19.54 -16.84 -12.89
N GLY A 49 20.58 -17.62 -13.13
CA GLY A 49 21.06 -18.64 -12.16
C GLY A 49 21.63 -18.06 -10.86
N CYS A 50 22.08 -16.79 -10.87
CA CYS A 50 22.61 -16.11 -9.67
C CYS A 50 21.56 -15.26 -8.93
N ALA A 51 20.32 -15.17 -9.43
CA ALA A 51 19.30 -14.26 -8.92
C ALA A 51 18.32 -14.92 -7.92
N MET A 52 18.39 -16.22 -7.71
CA MET A 52 17.51 -16.88 -6.74
C MET A 52 17.86 -16.47 -5.31
N MET A 53 16.88 -15.94 -4.60
CA MET A 53 17.03 -15.64 -3.17
C MET A 53 17.26 -16.93 -2.39
N HIS A 54 18.35 -17.00 -1.63
CA HIS A 54 18.50 -18.02 -0.60
C HIS A 54 17.42 -17.81 0.48
N LYS A 55 16.64 -18.84 0.79
CA LYS A 55 15.64 -18.78 1.87
C LYS A 55 16.23 -19.20 3.24
N ASP A 56 17.40 -19.82 3.24
CA ASP A 56 18.07 -20.37 4.43
C ASP A 56 18.99 -19.34 5.11
N TYR A 57 18.41 -18.24 5.57
CA TYR A 57 19.12 -17.29 6.42
C TYR A 57 18.97 -17.69 7.89
N PRO A 58 20.05 -17.62 8.70
CA PRO A 58 19.94 -17.76 10.15
C PRO A 58 18.99 -16.72 10.71
N ARG A 59 17.92 -17.17 11.35
CA ARG A 59 16.92 -16.31 11.99
C ARG A 59 16.48 -16.92 13.31
N THR A 60 16.41 -16.09 14.35
CA THR A 60 15.89 -16.49 15.65
C THR A 60 14.38 -16.35 15.65
N ALA A 61 13.66 -17.45 15.84
CA ALA A 61 12.21 -17.38 15.99
C ALA A 61 11.87 -16.64 17.29
N SER A 62 10.89 -15.75 17.21
CA SER A 62 10.36 -15.05 18.40
C SER A 62 8.87 -14.83 18.26
N THR A 63 8.18 -14.73 19.40
CA THR A 63 6.73 -14.58 19.45
C THR A 63 6.32 -13.37 20.28
N ALA A 64 5.05 -12.99 20.16
CA ALA A 64 4.44 -11.92 20.91
C ALA A 64 4.56 -12.13 22.44
N PHE A 65 4.63 -11.03 23.16
CA PHE A 65 4.66 -11.05 24.63
C PHE A 65 3.35 -11.60 25.21
N GLN A 66 3.41 -12.66 26.03
CA GLN A 66 2.22 -13.36 26.49
C GLN A 66 1.58 -12.74 27.74
N ALA A 67 2.39 -12.20 28.64
CA ALA A 67 1.90 -11.65 29.91
C ALA A 67 1.43 -10.18 29.78
N HIS A 68 0.65 -9.87 28.73
CA HIS A 68 0.20 -8.51 28.41
C HIS A 68 -0.50 -7.81 29.58
N GLU A 69 -1.23 -8.54 30.43
CA GLU A 69 -1.88 -8.00 31.63
C GLU A 69 -0.90 -7.60 32.75
N SER A 70 0.40 -7.87 32.59
CA SER A 70 1.40 -7.41 33.58
C SER A 70 1.82 -5.95 33.38
N THR A 71 1.53 -5.35 32.20
CA THR A 71 1.83 -3.94 31.90
C THR A 71 0.73 -3.00 32.39
N ALA A 72 1.02 -1.71 32.54
CA ALA A 72 0.06 -0.73 33.04
C ALA A 72 -1.16 -0.61 32.10
N ILE A 73 -0.93 -0.44 30.81
CA ILE A 73 -2.00 -0.36 29.79
C ILE A 73 -2.73 -1.69 29.66
N GLY A 74 -2.00 -2.82 29.69
CA GLY A 74 -2.61 -4.15 29.65
C GLY A 74 -3.56 -4.40 30.82
N LYS A 75 -3.21 -3.98 32.05
CA LYS A 75 -4.11 -4.03 33.23
C LYS A 75 -5.35 -3.16 33.03
N GLU A 76 -5.19 -1.92 32.56
CA GLU A 76 -6.30 -1.01 32.29
C GLU A 76 -7.29 -1.64 31.30
N ILE A 77 -6.76 -2.16 30.18
CA ILE A 77 -7.56 -2.84 29.14
C ILE A 77 -8.24 -4.09 29.69
N ALA A 78 -7.52 -4.95 30.42
CA ALA A 78 -8.07 -6.18 30.98
C ALA A 78 -9.23 -5.90 31.94
N ALA A 79 -9.13 -4.84 32.78
CA ALA A 79 -10.19 -4.43 33.70
C ALA A 79 -11.47 -4.00 32.94
N ILE A 80 -11.35 -3.35 31.81
CA ILE A 80 -12.50 -2.97 30.96
C ILE A 80 -13.03 -4.18 30.21
N ALA A 81 -12.15 -4.97 29.57
CA ALA A 81 -12.49 -6.15 28.79
C ALA A 81 -13.23 -7.23 29.60
N ALA A 82 -12.99 -7.30 30.91
CA ALA A 82 -13.72 -8.20 31.82
C ALA A 82 -15.25 -7.92 31.83
N GLN A 83 -15.68 -6.72 31.49
CA GLN A 83 -17.09 -6.34 31.36
C GLN A 83 -17.68 -6.67 29.99
N HIS A 84 -16.83 -7.09 29.02
CA HIS A 84 -17.16 -7.37 27.64
C HIS A 84 -16.61 -8.74 27.19
N PRO A 85 -17.08 -9.85 27.79
CA PRO A 85 -16.53 -11.17 27.53
C PRO A 85 -16.70 -11.58 26.06
N GLY A 86 -15.59 -11.95 25.40
CA GLY A 86 -15.56 -12.36 24.00
C GLY A 86 -15.57 -11.22 22.99
N GLU A 87 -15.69 -9.97 23.43
CA GLU A 87 -15.61 -8.79 22.57
C GLU A 87 -14.22 -8.16 22.59
N SER A 88 -13.95 -7.34 21.60
CA SER A 88 -12.77 -6.48 21.52
C SER A 88 -13.17 -5.02 21.44
N GLY A 89 -12.33 -4.14 21.97
CA GLY A 89 -12.54 -2.70 21.92
C GLY A 89 -12.01 -2.09 20.64
N PHE A 90 -12.76 -1.18 20.00
CA PHE A 90 -12.41 -0.54 18.75
C PHE A 90 -12.64 0.98 18.80
N ALA A 91 -11.69 1.77 18.31
CA ALA A 91 -11.85 3.21 18.14
C ALA A 91 -11.25 3.67 16.80
N LEU A 92 -12.00 4.50 16.07
CA LEU A 92 -11.53 5.04 14.79
C LEU A 92 -10.50 6.14 15.00
N ILE A 93 -9.46 6.15 14.18
CA ILE A 93 -8.46 7.21 14.12
C ILE A 93 -8.54 7.86 12.73
N ARG A 94 -9.33 8.93 12.65
CA ARG A 94 -9.69 9.57 11.38
C ARG A 94 -8.65 10.58 10.88
N ARG A 95 -7.91 11.21 11.81
CA ARG A 95 -7.01 12.33 11.51
C ARG A 95 -5.55 11.89 11.51
N GLY A 96 -4.78 12.38 10.51
CA GLY A 96 -3.35 12.09 10.42
C GLY A 96 -2.58 12.46 11.68
N ARG A 97 -2.82 13.66 12.23
CA ARG A 97 -2.22 14.09 13.48
C ARG A 97 -2.49 13.10 14.64
N GLN A 98 -3.76 12.73 14.85
CA GLN A 98 -4.14 11.79 15.90
C GLN A 98 -3.49 10.41 15.68
N ALA A 99 -3.44 9.96 14.41
CA ALA A 99 -2.82 8.70 14.05
C ALA A 99 -1.32 8.67 14.33
N PHE A 100 -0.62 9.79 14.13
CA PHE A 100 0.81 9.90 14.46
C PHE A 100 1.03 9.96 15.97
N THR A 101 0.31 10.83 16.68
CA THR A 101 0.40 10.92 18.14
C THR A 101 0.10 9.59 18.83
N ALA A 102 -0.89 8.84 18.34
CA ALA A 102 -1.19 7.52 18.88
C ALA A 102 -0.02 6.53 18.71
N ARG A 103 0.68 6.54 17.56
CA ARG A 103 1.86 5.69 17.34
C ARG A 103 3.04 6.07 18.21
N VAL A 104 3.27 7.38 18.37
CA VAL A 104 4.28 7.90 19.32
C VAL A 104 3.93 7.47 20.74
N ALA A 105 2.65 7.59 21.15
CA ALA A 105 2.21 7.15 22.46
C ALA A 105 2.42 5.64 22.68
N LEU A 106 2.15 4.80 21.67
CA LEU A 106 2.46 3.37 21.74
C LEU A 106 3.96 3.14 21.96
N ALA A 107 4.82 3.87 21.23
CA ALA A 107 6.27 3.71 21.36
C ALA A 107 6.77 4.16 22.75
N ASP A 108 6.32 5.33 23.23
CA ASP A 108 6.82 5.93 24.48
C ASP A 108 6.27 5.24 25.73
N LEU A 109 5.07 4.66 25.66
CA LEU A 109 4.40 4.01 26.79
C LEU A 109 4.59 2.48 26.81
N ALA A 110 5.22 1.90 25.80
CA ALA A 110 5.55 0.48 25.78
C ALA A 110 6.46 0.10 26.95
N GLU A 111 6.13 -0.98 27.65
CA GLU A 111 6.91 -1.51 28.77
C GLU A 111 7.70 -2.77 28.41
N LYS A 112 7.23 -3.57 27.45
CA LYS A 112 7.78 -4.90 27.15
C LYS A 112 8.10 -5.09 25.68
N THR A 113 7.14 -4.84 24.77
CA THR A 113 7.32 -5.15 23.35
C THR A 113 6.65 -4.13 22.45
N LEU A 114 7.29 -3.91 21.28
CA LEU A 114 6.73 -3.24 20.13
C LEU A 114 6.92 -4.12 18.91
N ASP A 115 5.83 -4.47 18.25
CA ASP A 115 5.81 -5.21 16.99
C ASP A 115 5.27 -4.27 15.90
N VAL A 116 6.09 -3.99 14.88
CA VAL A 116 5.85 -2.93 13.90
C VAL A 116 5.97 -3.51 12.50
N GLN A 117 4.89 -3.43 11.70
CA GLN A 117 4.83 -4.00 10.35
C GLN A 117 4.28 -2.98 9.38
N TYR A 118 5.07 -2.61 8.34
CA TYR A 118 4.66 -1.63 7.34
C TYR A 118 5.09 -2.02 5.93
N TYR A 119 4.26 -1.65 4.95
CA TYR A 119 4.59 -1.76 3.53
C TYR A 119 5.60 -0.69 3.11
N LEU A 120 5.32 0.58 3.44
CA LEU A 120 6.23 1.69 3.15
C LEU A 120 6.65 2.39 4.45
N TRP A 121 7.93 2.73 4.52
CA TRP A 121 8.49 3.58 5.58
C TRP A 121 9.41 4.61 4.93
N GLU A 122 8.99 5.89 4.89
CA GLU A 122 9.73 6.96 4.24
C GLU A 122 10.85 7.52 5.14
N GLN A 123 11.84 8.16 4.50
CA GLN A 123 12.92 8.86 5.21
C GLN A 123 12.62 10.35 5.45
N ASP A 124 11.35 10.71 5.46
CA ASP A 124 10.88 12.04 5.75
C ASP A 124 10.85 12.32 7.28
N ALA A 125 10.28 13.46 7.67
CA ALA A 125 10.23 13.84 9.08
C ALA A 125 9.46 12.84 9.93
N THR A 126 8.30 12.41 9.49
CA THR A 126 7.44 11.45 10.19
C THR A 126 8.13 10.11 10.41
N GLY A 127 8.71 9.53 9.37
CA GLY A 127 9.40 8.24 9.45
C GLY A 127 10.62 8.26 10.37
N ARG A 128 11.39 9.36 10.35
CA ARG A 128 12.57 9.54 11.22
C ARG A 128 12.19 9.75 12.68
N ILE A 129 11.14 10.54 12.94
CA ILE A 129 10.68 10.80 14.32
C ILE A 129 10.19 9.51 14.96
N LEU A 130 9.34 8.72 14.27
CA LEU A 130 8.89 7.46 14.83
C LEU A 130 10.06 6.48 15.06
N ALA A 131 11.04 6.41 14.14
CA ALA A 131 12.23 5.59 14.32
C ALA A 131 13.01 5.98 15.59
N ASP A 132 13.15 7.28 15.87
CA ASP A 132 13.80 7.76 17.10
C ASP A 132 13.03 7.34 18.36
N HIS A 133 11.69 7.39 18.36
CA HIS A 133 10.87 6.90 19.48
C HIS A 133 10.98 5.38 19.68
N LEU A 134 11.12 4.59 18.60
CA LEU A 134 11.37 3.15 18.70
C LEU A 134 12.75 2.86 19.32
N ILE A 135 13.79 3.64 18.96
CA ILE A 135 15.11 3.54 19.58
C ILE A 135 15.04 3.89 21.07
N GLN A 136 14.36 4.98 21.42
CA GLN A 136 14.17 5.37 22.84
C GLN A 136 13.40 4.30 23.63
N ALA A 137 12.42 3.62 23.00
CA ALA A 137 11.74 2.49 23.63
C ALA A 137 12.72 1.32 23.86
N ALA A 138 13.56 1.01 22.90
CA ALA A 138 14.58 -0.03 23.02
C ALA A 138 15.65 0.32 24.08
N ASP A 139 16.06 1.59 24.18
CA ASP A 139 16.94 2.10 25.25
C ASP A 139 16.34 1.88 26.66
N ARG A 140 15.00 1.92 26.78
CA ARG A 140 14.29 1.58 28.04
C ARG A 140 14.18 0.07 28.31
N GLY A 141 14.66 -0.78 27.40
CA GLY A 141 14.62 -2.25 27.51
C GLY A 141 13.40 -2.89 26.83
N VAL A 142 12.63 -2.15 26.05
CA VAL A 142 11.51 -2.68 25.26
C VAL A 142 12.08 -3.48 24.08
N ARG A 143 11.60 -4.70 23.86
CA ARG A 143 11.92 -5.47 22.67
C ARG A 143 11.16 -4.90 21.47
N VAL A 144 11.89 -4.46 20.45
CA VAL A 144 11.33 -3.87 19.22
C VAL A 144 11.58 -4.80 18.05
N ARG A 145 10.53 -5.26 17.36
CA ARG A 145 10.60 -5.99 16.10
C ARG A 145 10.02 -5.14 14.99
N VAL A 146 10.81 -4.89 13.96
CA VAL A 146 10.38 -4.10 12.79
C VAL A 146 10.42 -4.94 11.54
N LEU A 147 9.27 -5.16 10.92
CA LEU A 147 9.13 -5.85 9.64
C LEU A 147 8.65 -4.87 8.59
N VAL A 148 9.46 -4.63 7.57
CA VAL A 148 9.11 -3.76 6.44
C VAL A 148 9.23 -4.50 5.13
N ASP A 149 8.35 -4.17 4.17
CA ASP A 149 8.48 -4.67 2.81
C ASP A 149 9.68 -4.00 2.13
N ASP A 150 10.45 -4.76 1.35
CA ASP A 150 11.67 -4.25 0.72
C ASP A 150 11.42 -3.32 -0.48
N VAL A 151 10.17 -3.14 -0.90
CA VAL A 151 9.85 -2.38 -2.12
C VAL A 151 10.34 -0.93 -2.08
N ASN A 152 10.41 -0.31 -0.91
CA ASN A 152 10.82 1.09 -0.75
C ASN A 152 12.02 1.28 0.20
N ILE A 153 12.94 0.30 0.23
CA ILE A 153 14.11 0.29 1.12
C ILE A 153 15.43 0.54 0.35
N GLU A 154 15.36 1.02 -0.88
CA GLU A 154 16.56 1.31 -1.68
C GLU A 154 17.49 2.29 -0.96
N ASP A 155 18.81 2.01 -0.97
CA ASP A 155 19.88 2.80 -0.31
C ASP A 155 19.74 2.99 1.22
N ARG A 156 18.96 2.12 1.89
CA ARG A 156 18.71 2.23 3.35
C ARG A 156 19.30 1.09 4.18
N ASP A 157 19.90 0.12 3.54
CA ASP A 157 20.40 -1.10 4.21
C ASP A 157 21.35 -0.77 5.36
N GLU A 158 22.27 0.19 5.17
CA GLU A 158 23.21 0.60 6.22
C GLU A 158 22.50 1.22 7.44
N ALA A 159 21.48 2.06 7.19
CA ALA A 159 20.74 2.70 8.28
C ALA A 159 19.93 1.66 9.07
N LEU A 160 19.26 0.74 8.37
CA LEU A 160 18.48 -0.32 9.02
C LEU A 160 19.39 -1.30 9.77
N ALA A 161 20.51 -1.71 9.18
CA ALA A 161 21.49 -2.57 9.84
C ALA A 161 22.15 -1.90 11.06
N SER A 162 22.33 -0.56 11.02
CA SER A 162 22.78 0.18 12.19
C SER A 162 21.74 0.21 13.31
N PHE A 163 20.44 0.31 12.99
CA PHE A 163 19.38 0.21 13.99
C PHE A 163 19.27 -1.21 14.57
N ASP A 164 19.46 -2.24 13.74
CA ASP A 164 19.50 -3.65 14.14
C ASP A 164 20.70 -3.98 15.06
N ALA A 165 21.73 -3.12 15.09
CA ALA A 165 22.86 -3.26 16.04
C ALA A 165 22.47 -2.95 17.50
N HIS A 166 21.27 -2.40 17.76
CA HIS A 166 20.75 -2.23 19.11
C HIS A 166 20.32 -3.58 19.70
N PRO A 167 20.72 -3.95 20.95
CA PRO A 167 20.45 -5.29 21.50
C PRO A 167 18.96 -5.62 21.67
N ASN A 168 18.09 -4.61 21.69
CA ASN A 168 16.64 -4.77 21.84
C ASN A 168 15.86 -4.47 20.55
N ILE A 169 16.53 -4.25 19.41
CA ILE A 169 15.89 -4.03 18.11
C ILE A 169 16.27 -5.19 17.18
N GLU A 170 15.31 -5.74 16.47
CA GLU A 170 15.53 -6.65 15.36
C GLU A 170 14.73 -6.17 14.14
N ILE A 171 15.39 -6.07 12.98
CA ILE A 171 14.80 -5.60 11.73
C ILE A 171 14.85 -6.71 10.69
N ARG A 172 13.70 -6.98 10.08
CA ARG A 172 13.58 -7.92 8.94
C ARG A 172 12.96 -7.22 7.74
N LEU A 173 13.45 -7.58 6.56
CA LEU A 173 12.86 -7.18 5.29
C LEU A 173 12.01 -8.32 4.74
N PHE A 174 10.77 -7.99 4.35
CA PHE A 174 9.89 -8.98 3.73
C PHE A 174 10.16 -9.06 2.24
N ASN A 175 10.38 -10.27 1.75
CA ASN A 175 10.60 -10.61 0.35
C ASN A 175 11.64 -9.71 -0.34
N PRO A 176 12.89 -9.64 0.18
CA PRO A 176 13.90 -8.73 -0.32
C PRO A 176 14.27 -9.00 -1.78
N PHE A 177 14.63 -7.95 -2.49
CA PHE A 177 15.19 -8.08 -3.84
C PHE A 177 16.53 -8.82 -3.77
N PRO A 178 16.78 -9.74 -4.73
CA PRO A 178 17.97 -10.59 -4.69
C PRO A 178 19.27 -9.79 -4.88
N GLN A 179 19.16 -8.64 -5.56
CA GLN A 179 20.28 -7.73 -5.81
C GLN A 179 20.00 -6.36 -5.20
N ARG A 180 20.82 -5.96 -4.24
CA ARG A 180 20.63 -4.69 -3.50
C ARG A 180 20.96 -3.46 -4.33
N PHE A 181 21.74 -3.59 -5.41
CA PHE A 181 22.16 -2.48 -6.27
C PHE A 181 21.12 -2.04 -7.31
N SER A 182 20.10 -2.88 -7.63
CA SER A 182 19.08 -2.55 -8.63
C SER A 182 17.83 -3.40 -8.50
N LYS A 183 16.73 -2.77 -8.16
CA LYS A 183 15.39 -3.41 -8.18
C LYS A 183 14.95 -3.78 -9.58
N LEU A 184 15.27 -2.96 -10.60
CA LEU A 184 14.95 -3.28 -11.98
C LEU A 184 15.54 -4.63 -12.39
N TYR A 185 16.77 -4.94 -11.95
CA TYR A 185 17.38 -6.23 -12.18
C TYR A 185 16.56 -7.37 -11.54
N GLY A 186 16.11 -7.19 -10.30
CA GLY A 186 15.23 -8.15 -9.63
C GLY A 186 13.92 -8.37 -10.37
N PHE A 187 13.27 -7.30 -10.85
CA PHE A 187 12.07 -7.43 -11.68
C PHE A 187 12.29 -8.14 -13.00
N LEU A 188 13.47 -7.99 -13.62
CA LEU A 188 13.79 -8.68 -14.88
C LEU A 188 14.14 -10.16 -14.70
N THR A 189 14.70 -10.54 -13.56
CA THR A 189 15.25 -11.88 -13.33
C THR A 189 14.40 -12.76 -12.43
N ASP A 190 13.55 -12.17 -11.57
CA ASP A 190 12.77 -12.88 -10.56
C ASP A 190 11.38 -12.24 -10.37
N PHE A 191 10.75 -11.82 -11.47
CA PHE A 191 9.49 -11.06 -11.48
C PHE A 191 8.40 -11.72 -10.64
N ASN A 192 8.17 -13.02 -10.83
CA ASN A 192 7.09 -13.71 -10.14
C ASN A 192 7.19 -13.60 -8.62
N ARG A 193 8.41 -13.74 -8.06
CA ARG A 193 8.62 -13.61 -6.63
C ARG A 193 8.59 -12.15 -6.18
N VAL A 194 9.41 -11.28 -6.78
CA VAL A 194 9.53 -9.88 -6.33
C VAL A 194 8.28 -9.04 -6.57
N ASN A 195 7.33 -9.53 -7.37
CA ASN A 195 6.04 -8.88 -7.56
C ASN A 195 5.10 -9.04 -6.35
N HIS A 196 5.28 -10.09 -5.55
CA HIS A 196 4.51 -10.30 -4.31
C HIS A 196 5.02 -9.42 -3.18
N ARG A 197 4.16 -8.59 -2.59
CA ARG A 197 4.51 -7.64 -1.53
C ARG A 197 3.64 -7.83 -0.29
N MET A 198 4.19 -7.53 0.85
CA MET A 198 3.47 -7.47 2.13
C MET A 198 2.84 -6.08 2.28
N HIS A 199 1.53 -5.99 2.05
CA HIS A 199 0.84 -4.69 2.10
C HIS A 199 0.26 -4.36 3.48
N ASN A 200 0.55 -5.14 4.52
CA ASN A 200 0.07 -4.98 5.89
C ASN A 200 0.59 -3.70 6.55
N LYS A 201 -0.22 -3.11 7.43
CA LYS A 201 0.13 -1.94 8.25
C LYS A 201 -0.40 -2.16 9.66
N LEU A 202 0.52 -2.43 10.58
CA LEU A 202 0.21 -2.85 11.95
C LEU A 202 1.28 -2.33 12.92
N MET A 203 0.85 -1.84 14.06
CA MET A 203 1.72 -1.57 15.21
C MET A 203 1.05 -2.10 16.48
N VAL A 204 1.74 -2.97 17.21
CA VAL A 204 1.25 -3.58 18.45
C VAL A 204 2.17 -3.22 19.60
N MET A 205 1.60 -2.76 20.69
CA MET A 205 2.27 -2.47 21.96
C MET A 205 1.89 -3.53 23.00
N ASP A 206 2.91 -4.20 23.57
CA ASP A 206 2.79 -5.12 24.70
C ASP A 206 1.74 -6.25 24.54
N ASN A 207 1.39 -6.58 23.28
CA ASN A 207 0.29 -7.50 22.95
C ASN A 207 -1.05 -7.10 23.62
N ALA A 208 -1.22 -5.83 23.95
CA ALA A 208 -2.39 -5.27 24.66
C ALA A 208 -3.19 -4.29 23.81
N LEU A 209 -2.51 -3.45 23.03
CA LEU A 209 -3.11 -2.43 22.19
C LEU A 209 -2.48 -2.45 20.80
N ALA A 210 -3.31 -2.30 19.76
CA ALA A 210 -2.84 -2.29 18.39
C ALA A 210 -3.45 -1.13 17.58
N ILE A 211 -2.75 -0.69 16.54
CA ILE A 211 -3.24 0.20 15.50
C ILE A 211 -3.11 -0.53 14.16
N VAL A 212 -4.22 -0.61 13.41
CA VAL A 212 -4.31 -1.22 12.08
C VAL A 212 -5.00 -0.24 11.14
N GLY A 213 -4.65 -0.23 9.86
CA GLY A 213 -5.36 0.63 8.90
C GLY A 213 -4.69 0.74 7.54
N GLY A 214 -4.96 1.85 6.87
CA GLY A 214 -4.41 2.14 5.55
C GLY A 214 -3.06 2.85 5.58
N ARG A 215 -2.73 3.60 6.63
CA ARG A 215 -1.56 4.49 6.68
C ARG A 215 -0.23 3.75 6.66
N ASN A 216 0.64 4.15 5.73
CA ASN A 216 2.06 3.85 5.79
C ASN A 216 2.81 4.87 6.70
N MET A 217 4.13 4.73 6.85
CA MET A 217 4.97 5.71 7.53
C MET A 217 5.55 6.71 6.53
N GLY A 218 5.06 7.96 6.59
CA GLY A 218 5.50 9.06 5.75
C GLY A 218 4.62 10.29 5.91
N ASP A 219 5.18 11.47 5.68
CA ASP A 219 4.55 12.78 5.87
C ASP A 219 3.15 12.91 5.24
N PRO A 220 2.90 12.39 4.01
CA PRO A 220 1.59 12.50 3.38
C PRO A 220 0.46 11.76 4.12
N TYR A 221 0.78 10.71 4.87
CA TYR A 221 -0.21 9.91 5.62
C TYR A 221 -0.64 10.56 6.93
N PHE A 222 0.14 11.54 7.43
CA PHE A 222 -0.11 12.19 8.72
C PHE A 222 -0.48 13.67 8.60
N GLU A 223 -0.86 14.11 7.42
CA GLU A 223 -1.35 15.47 7.13
C GLU A 223 -0.28 16.56 7.35
N VAL A 224 0.99 16.25 7.08
CA VAL A 224 2.12 17.17 7.30
C VAL A 224 2.92 17.50 6.05
N ASP A 225 2.71 16.80 4.94
CA ASP A 225 3.39 17.11 3.68
C ASP A 225 2.88 18.45 3.10
N PRO A 226 3.79 19.37 2.71
CA PRO A 226 3.40 20.67 2.21
C PRO A 226 2.66 20.62 0.86
N ASN A 227 2.80 19.55 0.09
CA ASN A 227 2.32 19.48 -1.28
C ASN A 227 1.10 18.58 -1.45
N TYR A 228 1.06 17.43 -0.72
CA TYR A 228 0.06 16.39 -0.96
C TYR A 228 -0.19 15.55 0.28
N ASN A 229 -1.45 15.40 0.68
CA ASN A 229 -1.81 14.60 1.85
C ASN A 229 -2.97 13.66 1.58
N TYR A 230 -2.84 12.44 2.08
CA TYR A 230 -3.87 11.42 1.94
C TYR A 230 -5.02 11.60 2.95
N ARG A 231 -6.22 11.30 2.47
CA ARG A 231 -7.35 10.92 3.33
C ARG A 231 -7.21 9.43 3.62
N ASP A 232 -7.10 9.06 4.90
CA ASP A 232 -6.95 7.66 5.30
C ASP A 232 -7.55 7.40 6.67
N LEU A 233 -7.82 6.12 6.99
CA LEU A 233 -8.47 5.68 8.21
C LEU A 233 -7.69 4.55 8.87
N ASP A 234 -7.43 4.70 10.18
CA ASP A 234 -6.94 3.63 11.04
C ASP A 234 -7.97 3.30 12.13
N ILE A 235 -7.77 2.15 12.76
CA ILE A 235 -8.53 1.69 13.90
C ILE A 235 -7.58 1.25 15.00
N ALA A 236 -7.78 1.77 16.21
CA ALA A 236 -7.16 1.25 17.42
C ALA A 236 -7.98 0.05 17.92
N ALA A 237 -7.31 -0.99 18.38
CA ALA A 237 -7.93 -2.22 18.85
C ALA A 237 -7.33 -2.71 20.16
N ALA A 238 -8.18 -3.27 21.04
CA ALA A 238 -7.79 -3.88 22.32
C ALA A 238 -8.55 -5.18 22.57
N GLY A 239 -8.07 -6.00 23.49
CA GLY A 239 -8.72 -7.26 23.87
C GLY A 239 -8.31 -8.45 22.97
N PRO A 240 -9.17 -9.47 22.81
CA PRO A 240 -8.85 -10.72 22.11
C PRO A 240 -8.26 -10.54 20.72
N VAL A 241 -8.78 -9.61 19.92
CA VAL A 241 -8.34 -9.37 18.55
C VAL A 241 -6.88 -8.92 18.44
N VAL A 242 -6.32 -8.31 19.50
CA VAL A 242 -4.90 -7.91 19.50
C VAL A 242 -3.99 -9.12 19.55
N ARG A 243 -4.37 -10.18 20.25
CA ARG A 243 -3.63 -11.45 20.25
C ARG A 243 -3.65 -12.11 18.87
N ASP A 244 -4.78 -12.02 18.17
CA ASP A 244 -4.87 -12.51 16.80
C ASP A 244 -3.98 -11.68 15.87
N LEU A 245 -3.95 -10.35 16.00
CA LEU A 245 -3.05 -9.48 15.23
C LEU A 245 -1.57 -9.79 15.50
N SER A 246 -1.21 -10.04 16.77
CA SER A 246 0.14 -10.47 17.14
C SER A 246 0.49 -11.83 16.56
N ASN A 247 -0.44 -12.77 16.52
CA ASN A 247 -0.25 -14.07 15.85
C ASN A 247 -0.04 -13.90 14.34
N VAL A 248 -0.76 -12.96 13.70
CA VAL A 248 -0.52 -12.60 12.29
C VAL A 248 0.89 -12.04 12.12
N PHE A 249 1.29 -11.08 12.95
CA PHE A 249 2.65 -10.54 12.91
C PHE A 249 3.70 -11.67 13.06
N ASP A 250 3.53 -12.58 14.02
CA ASP A 250 4.46 -13.68 14.27
C ASP A 250 4.57 -14.65 13.08
N ARG A 251 3.48 -14.88 12.34
CA ARG A 251 3.51 -15.68 11.08
C ARG A 251 4.36 -15.03 10.01
N PHE A 252 4.20 -13.70 9.81
CA PHE A 252 5.03 -12.96 8.87
C PHE A 252 6.48 -12.88 9.35
N TRP A 253 6.69 -12.58 10.64
CA TRP A 253 8.01 -12.45 11.25
C TRP A 253 8.85 -13.72 11.14
N ASN A 254 8.28 -14.85 11.51
CA ASN A 254 8.96 -16.15 11.50
C ASN A 254 8.91 -16.86 10.13
N GLY A 255 8.17 -16.32 9.17
CA GLY A 255 8.03 -16.87 7.84
C GLY A 255 9.33 -16.81 7.03
N GLU A 256 9.43 -17.67 6.03
CA GLU A 256 10.62 -17.78 5.18
C GLU A 256 10.89 -16.53 4.32
N TRP A 257 9.88 -15.72 4.07
CA TRP A 257 9.98 -14.48 3.30
C TRP A 257 10.54 -13.29 4.08
N SER A 258 10.66 -13.41 5.41
CA SER A 258 11.19 -12.37 6.29
C SER A 258 12.67 -12.62 6.58
N VAL A 259 13.54 -11.78 6.04
CA VAL A 259 15.00 -11.92 6.08
C VAL A 259 15.58 -10.87 7.03
N PRO A 260 16.39 -11.28 8.04
CA PRO A 260 17.11 -10.33 8.89
C PRO A 260 17.97 -9.37 8.06
N ILE A 261 17.93 -8.07 8.36
CA ILE A 261 18.72 -7.08 7.63
C ILE A 261 20.23 -7.38 7.72
N ALA A 262 20.69 -7.92 8.84
CA ALA A 262 22.09 -8.34 9.02
C ALA A 262 22.57 -9.39 8.00
N ALA A 263 21.65 -10.16 7.39
CA ALA A 263 21.98 -11.13 6.34
C ALA A 263 22.03 -10.52 4.94
N LEU A 264 21.64 -9.24 4.78
CA LEU A 264 21.57 -8.54 3.50
C LEU A 264 22.66 -7.48 3.33
N VAL A 265 23.52 -7.29 4.34
CA VAL A 265 24.63 -6.33 4.32
C VAL A 265 25.97 -7.02 4.39
N ASP A 266 27.00 -6.40 3.80
CA ASP A 266 28.33 -7.00 3.67
C ASP A 266 29.18 -6.93 4.94
N ARG A 267 28.77 -6.15 5.94
CA ARG A 267 29.49 -5.99 7.21
C ARG A 267 28.56 -6.01 8.42
N ALA A 268 29.08 -6.41 9.55
CA ALA A 268 28.41 -6.19 10.83
C ALA A 268 28.44 -4.72 11.22
N TYR A 269 27.31 -4.23 11.72
CA TYR A 269 27.16 -2.89 12.28
C TYR A 269 27.21 -2.97 13.81
N THR A 270 27.65 -1.88 14.44
CA THR A 270 27.92 -1.79 15.87
C THR A 270 27.00 -0.75 16.53
N GLN A 271 26.94 -0.76 17.86
CA GLN A 271 26.26 0.31 18.61
C GLN A 271 26.87 1.70 18.37
N GLU A 272 28.17 1.77 18.01
CA GLU A 272 28.81 3.03 17.63
C GLU A 272 28.27 3.52 16.27
N ASP A 273 28.10 2.64 15.29
CA ASP A 273 27.47 2.99 14.01
C ASP A 273 26.04 3.52 14.24
N LEU A 274 25.27 2.85 15.11
CA LEU A 274 23.93 3.30 15.52
C LEU A 274 23.98 4.71 16.11
N ARG A 275 24.86 4.93 17.10
CA ARG A 275 24.98 6.23 17.77
C ARG A 275 25.28 7.36 16.78
N LEU A 276 26.21 7.14 15.86
CA LEU A 276 26.59 8.14 14.84
C LEU A 276 25.44 8.44 13.87
N ILE A 277 24.71 7.41 13.45
CA ILE A 277 23.53 7.58 12.58
C ILE A 277 22.42 8.33 13.30
N VAL A 278 22.09 7.95 14.53
CA VAL A 278 21.05 8.60 15.35
C VAL A 278 21.40 10.08 15.59
N GLN A 279 22.65 10.37 15.95
CA GLN A 279 23.10 11.76 16.15
C GLN A 279 22.89 12.57 14.87
N ARG A 280 23.38 12.10 13.73
CA ARG A 280 23.22 12.78 12.44
C ARG A 280 21.75 13.00 12.08
N LYS A 281 20.88 11.98 12.30
CA LYS A 281 19.45 12.08 12.01
C LYS A 281 18.73 13.07 12.93
N ARG A 282 19.11 13.14 14.21
CA ARG A 282 18.60 14.16 15.15
C ARG A 282 19.05 15.56 14.78
N GLU A 283 20.30 15.74 14.32
CA GLU A 283 20.79 17.02 13.81
C GLU A 283 20.03 17.47 12.55
N GLU A 284 19.73 16.55 11.63
CA GLU A 284 18.89 16.82 10.46
C GLU A 284 17.48 17.25 10.88
N LEU A 285 16.88 16.58 11.88
CA LEU A 285 15.54 16.88 12.38
C LEU A 285 15.47 18.18 13.20
N ALA A 286 16.56 18.61 13.84
CA ALA A 286 16.57 19.81 14.67
C ALA A 286 16.15 21.09 13.91
N ASN A 287 16.33 21.10 12.59
CA ASN A 287 15.94 22.19 11.71
C ASN A 287 14.58 21.97 11.01
N VAL A 288 13.92 20.84 11.25
CA VAL A 288 12.61 20.52 10.67
C VAL A 288 11.51 21.01 11.60
N ARG A 289 10.71 21.95 11.13
CA ARG A 289 9.51 22.37 11.86
C ARG A 289 8.38 21.36 11.60
N TYR A 290 8.24 20.39 12.48
CA TYR A 290 7.13 19.46 12.40
C TYR A 290 5.83 20.14 12.88
N PRO A 291 4.72 20.10 12.11
CA PRO A 291 3.52 20.87 12.42
C PRO A 291 2.71 20.34 13.63
N HIS A 292 3.02 19.14 14.09
CA HIS A 292 2.42 18.58 15.31
C HIS A 292 3.36 18.74 16.50
N PRO A 293 2.88 18.93 17.70
CA PRO A 293 3.73 19.00 18.88
C PRO A 293 4.45 17.66 19.06
N LEU A 294 5.78 17.73 19.01
CA LEU A 294 6.68 16.63 19.38
C LEU A 294 7.21 16.91 20.79
N GLY A 295 7.50 15.86 21.53
CA GLY A 295 8.01 16.01 22.90
C GLY A 295 6.90 16.33 23.93
N GLN A 296 5.69 15.85 23.69
CA GLN A 296 4.67 15.79 24.73
C GLN A 296 5.22 14.96 25.90
N ASP A 297 4.95 15.40 27.13
CA ASP A 297 5.31 14.61 28.28
C ASP A 297 4.50 13.29 28.34
N LEU A 298 5.05 12.28 29.01
CA LEU A 298 4.42 10.96 29.13
C LEU A 298 3.01 11.03 29.74
N ALA A 299 2.71 12.00 30.60
CA ALA A 299 1.39 12.16 31.21
C ALA A 299 0.37 12.60 30.16
N THR A 300 0.74 13.52 29.27
CA THR A 300 -0.09 13.96 28.15
C THR A 300 -0.34 12.82 27.16
N LEU A 301 0.70 12.10 26.74
CA LEU A 301 0.55 10.94 25.84
C LEU A 301 -0.33 9.85 26.45
N LYS A 302 -0.16 9.57 27.75
CA LYS A 302 -1.02 8.64 28.50
C LYS A 302 -2.47 9.11 28.53
N ALA A 303 -2.72 10.40 28.76
CA ALA A 303 -4.08 10.95 28.77
C ALA A 303 -4.76 10.86 27.40
N GLU A 304 -4.03 11.12 26.32
CA GLU A 304 -4.53 10.95 24.95
C GLU A 304 -4.85 9.48 24.65
N LEU A 305 -3.96 8.56 25.01
CA LEU A 305 -4.18 7.13 24.81
C LEU A 305 -5.35 6.61 25.65
N SER A 306 -5.45 7.02 26.92
CA SER A 306 -6.59 6.71 27.78
C SER A 306 -7.92 7.28 27.24
N THR A 307 -7.87 8.38 26.49
CA THR A 307 -9.06 8.92 25.82
C THR A 307 -9.51 8.00 24.68
N ILE A 308 -8.57 7.45 23.91
CA ILE A 308 -8.87 6.44 22.87
C ILE A 308 -9.46 5.18 23.52
N ILE A 309 -8.83 4.67 24.59
CA ILE A 309 -9.27 3.45 25.33
C ILE A 309 -10.68 3.63 25.91
N ARG A 310 -10.98 4.76 26.54
CA ARG A 310 -12.32 5.06 27.05
C ARG A 310 -13.37 5.22 25.95
N GLY A 311 -12.96 5.59 24.76
CA GLY A 311 -13.82 5.71 23.58
C GLY A 311 -14.05 4.39 22.84
N PHE A 312 -13.55 3.26 23.32
CA PHE A 312 -13.73 1.98 22.66
C PHE A 312 -15.19 1.56 22.57
N ILE A 313 -15.58 1.16 21.37
CA ILE A 313 -16.80 0.42 21.11
C ILE A 313 -16.43 -1.05 21.22
N TRP A 314 -17.00 -1.73 22.20
CA TRP A 314 -16.81 -3.17 22.39
C TRP A 314 -17.77 -3.94 21.50
N ALA A 315 -17.22 -4.88 20.73
CA ALA A 315 -17.98 -5.64 19.76
C ALA A 315 -17.23 -6.93 19.35
N PRO A 316 -17.94 -7.90 18.74
CA PRO A 316 -17.30 -9.01 18.05
C PRO A 316 -16.45 -8.49 16.88
N GLY A 317 -15.19 -8.97 16.82
CA GLY A 317 -14.28 -8.62 15.76
C GLY A 317 -13.30 -9.74 15.48
N ARG A 318 -12.78 -9.77 14.26
CA ARG A 318 -11.77 -10.76 13.85
C ARG A 318 -10.77 -10.14 12.89
N VAL A 319 -9.58 -10.70 12.87
CA VAL A 319 -8.57 -10.41 11.85
C VAL A 319 -8.90 -11.19 10.59
N VAL A 320 -8.85 -10.53 9.44
CA VAL A 320 -8.83 -11.16 8.12
C VAL A 320 -7.49 -10.83 7.49
N PHE A 321 -6.77 -11.86 7.05
CA PHE A 321 -5.44 -11.67 6.49
C PHE A 321 -5.09 -12.79 5.50
N ASP A 322 -4.19 -12.50 4.57
CA ASP A 322 -3.54 -13.51 3.74
C ASP A 322 -2.27 -14.00 4.43
N ASP A 323 -2.14 -15.30 4.59
CA ASP A 323 -0.96 -15.91 5.17
C ASP A 323 0.25 -15.70 4.23
N PRO A 324 1.47 -15.47 4.73
CA PRO A 324 2.66 -15.31 3.87
C PRO A 324 2.93 -16.51 2.95
N SER A 325 2.46 -17.72 3.29
CA SER A 325 2.52 -18.89 2.41
C SER A 325 1.65 -18.76 1.15
N SER A 326 0.73 -17.80 1.10
CA SER A 326 -0.08 -17.51 -0.10
C SER A 326 0.75 -16.97 -1.28
N ILE A 327 2.00 -16.62 -1.05
CA ILE A 327 2.95 -16.28 -2.11
C ILE A 327 3.29 -17.53 -2.93
N ASP A 328 3.46 -18.67 -2.27
CA ASP A 328 3.77 -19.95 -2.92
C ASP A 328 2.53 -20.72 -3.35
N ASP A 329 1.42 -20.56 -2.61
CA ASP A 329 0.14 -21.22 -2.90
C ASP A 329 -1.04 -20.21 -2.90
N PRO A 330 -1.47 -19.72 -4.08
CA PRO A 330 -2.60 -18.80 -4.18
C PRO A 330 -3.94 -19.35 -3.63
N ASN A 331 -4.08 -20.68 -3.47
CA ASN A 331 -5.33 -21.28 -2.98
C ASN A 331 -5.57 -21.00 -1.48
N VAL A 332 -4.53 -20.63 -0.72
CA VAL A 332 -4.66 -20.28 0.71
C VAL A 332 -4.98 -18.79 0.95
N ARG A 333 -5.28 -18.02 -0.10
CA ARG A 333 -5.70 -16.61 0.03
C ARG A 333 -7.07 -16.50 0.66
N VAL A 334 -7.15 -15.73 1.74
CA VAL A 334 -8.37 -15.63 2.56
C VAL A 334 -9.08 -14.31 2.34
N MET A 335 -8.35 -13.21 2.12
CA MET A 335 -8.92 -11.86 2.10
C MET A 335 -9.99 -11.70 1.01
N GLN A 336 -9.65 -12.02 -0.24
CA GLN A 336 -10.59 -11.92 -1.35
C GLN A 336 -11.85 -12.79 -1.12
N GLN A 337 -11.65 -14.05 -0.67
CA GLN A 337 -12.74 -14.98 -0.40
C GLN A 337 -13.67 -14.47 0.71
N ALA A 338 -13.09 -13.91 1.78
CA ALA A 338 -13.87 -13.34 2.89
C ALA A 338 -14.73 -12.16 2.41
N MET A 339 -14.17 -11.28 1.56
CA MET A 339 -14.91 -10.15 1.00
C MET A 339 -16.04 -10.61 0.09
N PHE A 340 -15.81 -11.53 -0.85
CA PHE A 340 -16.86 -12.07 -1.71
C PHE A 340 -17.97 -12.76 -0.92
N LYS A 341 -17.61 -13.62 0.03
CA LYS A 341 -18.59 -14.30 0.91
C LYS A 341 -19.46 -13.32 1.70
N ARG A 342 -18.89 -12.16 2.07
CA ARG A 342 -19.68 -11.13 2.75
C ARG A 342 -20.59 -10.38 1.79
N LEU A 343 -20.14 -10.05 0.58
CA LEU A 343 -20.95 -9.40 -0.46
C LEU A 343 -22.16 -10.25 -0.87
N GLU A 344 -22.05 -11.57 -0.90
CA GLU A 344 -23.17 -12.49 -1.17
C GLU A 344 -24.32 -12.33 -0.17
N ARG A 345 -24.02 -11.96 1.08
CA ARG A 345 -24.97 -11.86 2.19
C ARG A 345 -25.49 -10.45 2.46
N VAL A 346 -25.06 -9.46 1.69
CA VAL A 346 -25.54 -8.09 1.82
C VAL A 346 -26.97 -7.98 1.35
N GLU A 347 -27.80 -7.27 2.11
CA GLU A 347 -29.24 -7.15 1.84
C GLU A 347 -29.65 -5.71 1.47
N LYS A 348 -28.97 -4.68 1.97
CA LYS A 348 -29.40 -3.29 1.87
C LYS A 348 -28.40 -2.39 1.15
N GLU A 349 -27.15 -2.34 1.63
CA GLU A 349 -26.14 -1.47 1.06
C GLU A 349 -24.72 -1.93 1.28
N VAL A 350 -23.84 -1.55 0.33
CA VAL A 350 -22.39 -1.62 0.44
C VAL A 350 -21.84 -0.22 0.20
N LEU A 351 -21.09 0.30 1.16
CA LEU A 351 -20.38 1.56 1.04
C LEU A 351 -18.88 1.26 1.02
N VAL A 352 -18.19 1.80 0.03
CA VAL A 352 -16.77 1.55 -0.24
C VAL A 352 -16.01 2.87 -0.31
N GLU A 353 -14.85 2.93 0.33
CA GLU A 353 -13.81 3.93 0.06
C GLU A 353 -12.50 3.20 -0.22
N SER A 354 -12.00 3.31 -1.46
CA SER A 354 -10.78 2.65 -1.91
C SER A 354 -10.07 3.50 -2.97
N PRO A 355 -8.76 3.83 -2.79
CA PRO A 355 -8.01 4.64 -3.75
C PRO A 355 -7.87 3.93 -5.10
N TYR A 356 -7.68 2.62 -5.07
CA TYR A 356 -7.55 1.76 -6.23
C TYR A 356 -8.77 0.85 -6.28
N PHE A 357 -9.66 1.17 -7.20
CA PHE A 357 -10.89 0.44 -7.46
C PHE A 357 -10.86 -0.07 -8.89
N VAL A 358 -10.39 -1.31 -9.07
CA VAL A 358 -10.19 -1.94 -10.39
C VAL A 358 -11.03 -3.23 -10.45
N PRO A 359 -12.38 -3.11 -10.61
CA PRO A 359 -13.26 -4.26 -10.49
C PRO A 359 -13.17 -5.24 -11.64
N LEU A 360 -12.64 -4.83 -12.80
CA LEU A 360 -12.65 -5.59 -14.06
C LEU A 360 -14.06 -6.17 -14.38
N ALA A 361 -14.17 -7.04 -15.37
CA ALA A 361 -15.45 -7.60 -15.77
C ALA A 361 -16.18 -8.34 -14.62
N ARG A 362 -15.43 -9.12 -13.82
CA ARG A 362 -16.00 -9.88 -12.69
C ARG A 362 -16.56 -8.98 -11.60
N GLY A 363 -15.88 -7.91 -11.25
CA GLY A 363 -16.35 -6.96 -10.24
C GLY A 363 -17.57 -6.17 -10.71
N VAL A 364 -17.65 -5.83 -12.02
CA VAL A 364 -18.84 -5.22 -12.62
C VAL A 364 -20.05 -6.16 -12.52
N GLU A 365 -19.90 -7.46 -12.82
CA GLU A 365 -20.97 -8.44 -12.67
C GLU A 365 -21.43 -8.60 -11.21
N VAL A 366 -20.50 -8.61 -10.25
CA VAL A 366 -20.83 -8.63 -8.82
C VAL A 366 -21.63 -7.38 -8.42
N ALA A 367 -21.19 -6.19 -8.83
CA ALA A 367 -21.88 -4.94 -8.54
C ALA A 367 -23.28 -4.92 -9.15
N LYS A 368 -23.42 -5.37 -10.41
CA LYS A 368 -24.71 -5.51 -11.10
C LYS A 368 -25.65 -6.50 -10.40
N ALA A 369 -25.15 -7.65 -9.94
CA ALA A 369 -25.92 -8.61 -9.19
C ALA A 369 -26.43 -8.05 -7.85
N LEU A 370 -25.60 -7.28 -7.14
CA LEU A 370 -26.01 -6.57 -5.92
C LEU A 370 -27.14 -5.58 -6.19
N VAL A 371 -26.98 -4.69 -7.18
CA VAL A 371 -27.98 -3.68 -7.52
C VAL A 371 -29.29 -4.33 -8.00
N THR A 372 -29.19 -5.42 -8.79
CA THR A 372 -30.39 -6.19 -9.22
C THR A 372 -31.17 -6.80 -8.04
N ARG A 373 -30.48 -7.12 -6.94
CA ARG A 373 -31.10 -7.56 -5.68
C ARG A 373 -31.67 -6.39 -4.85
N GLY A 374 -31.56 -5.16 -5.32
CA GLY A 374 -32.00 -3.95 -4.60
C GLY A 374 -30.98 -3.42 -3.60
N VAL A 375 -29.74 -3.90 -3.63
CA VAL A 375 -28.67 -3.42 -2.76
C VAL A 375 -28.13 -2.12 -3.32
N ARG A 376 -28.06 -1.08 -2.50
CA ARG A 376 -27.38 0.18 -2.83
C ARG A 376 -25.87 -0.04 -2.82
N VAL A 377 -25.17 0.29 -3.89
CA VAL A 377 -23.71 0.23 -3.97
C VAL A 377 -23.17 1.62 -4.20
N ARG A 378 -22.37 2.14 -3.27
CA ARG A 378 -21.68 3.43 -3.39
C ARG A 378 -20.18 3.24 -3.23
N VAL A 379 -19.43 3.85 -4.14
CA VAL A 379 -17.98 3.82 -4.18
C VAL A 379 -17.41 5.23 -4.17
N VAL A 380 -16.49 5.51 -3.28
CA VAL A 380 -15.59 6.67 -3.32
C VAL A 380 -14.20 6.19 -3.73
N THR A 381 -13.65 6.76 -4.80
CA THR A 381 -12.32 6.40 -5.32
C THR A 381 -11.53 7.64 -5.73
N SER A 382 -10.29 7.46 -6.21
CA SER A 382 -9.47 8.57 -6.70
C SER A 382 -9.97 9.10 -8.05
N SER A 383 -9.96 10.42 -8.23
CA SER A 383 -10.08 11.02 -9.56
C SER A 383 -8.77 10.93 -10.33
N LEU A 384 -8.80 11.20 -11.65
CA LEU A 384 -7.58 11.24 -12.47
C LEU A 384 -6.55 12.25 -11.97
N ALA A 385 -7.00 13.37 -11.42
CA ALA A 385 -6.11 14.39 -10.88
C ALA A 385 -5.57 14.04 -9.49
N SER A 386 -6.29 13.23 -8.70
CA SER A 386 -5.93 12.90 -7.32
C SER A 386 -5.25 11.53 -7.16
N THR A 387 -5.19 10.72 -8.22
CA THR A 387 -4.53 9.41 -8.15
C THR A 387 -3.00 9.55 -8.14
N ASP A 388 -2.35 8.76 -7.31
CA ASP A 388 -0.89 8.57 -7.28
C ASP A 388 -0.44 7.37 -8.14
N VAL A 389 -1.39 6.48 -8.55
CA VAL A 389 -1.14 5.30 -9.39
C VAL A 389 -1.99 5.35 -10.65
N LEU A 390 -1.47 6.02 -11.68
CA LEU A 390 -2.17 6.23 -12.95
C LEU A 390 -2.64 4.91 -13.63
N PRO A 391 -1.88 3.80 -13.63
CA PRO A 391 -2.37 2.53 -14.14
C PRO A 391 -3.63 2.02 -13.43
N ALA A 392 -3.73 2.16 -12.09
CA ALA A 392 -4.93 1.77 -11.33
C ALA A 392 -6.15 2.60 -11.74
N PHE A 393 -5.98 3.92 -11.94
CA PHE A 393 -7.03 4.76 -12.50
C PHE A 393 -7.44 4.30 -13.91
N ALA A 394 -6.49 3.96 -14.77
CA ALA A 394 -6.77 3.46 -16.12
C ALA A 394 -7.62 2.18 -16.08
N GLY A 395 -7.30 1.23 -15.18
CA GLY A 395 -8.09 0.02 -14.97
C GLY A 395 -9.52 0.29 -14.47
N TYR A 396 -9.68 1.27 -13.57
CA TYR A 396 -10.98 1.73 -13.12
C TYR A 396 -11.79 2.38 -14.26
N SER A 397 -11.17 3.24 -15.05
CA SER A 397 -11.83 4.03 -16.09
C SER A 397 -12.52 3.17 -17.15
N ILE A 398 -12.01 1.97 -17.43
CA ILE A 398 -12.60 1.01 -18.37
C ILE A 398 -13.99 0.55 -17.88
N SER A 399 -14.14 0.30 -16.58
CA SER A 399 -15.36 -0.22 -15.99
C SER A 399 -16.37 0.86 -15.59
N ARG A 400 -15.97 2.13 -15.60
CA ARG A 400 -16.72 3.26 -15.02
C ARG A 400 -18.12 3.42 -15.61
N LYS A 401 -18.26 3.45 -16.95
CA LYS A 401 -19.58 3.57 -17.62
C LYS A 401 -20.49 2.40 -17.29
N ASP A 402 -19.95 1.18 -17.26
CA ASP A 402 -20.77 -0.04 -17.01
C ASP A 402 -21.22 -0.15 -15.55
N LEU A 403 -20.41 0.29 -14.60
CA LEU A 403 -20.80 0.40 -13.19
C LEU A 403 -21.95 1.41 -13.00
N ILE A 404 -21.86 2.59 -13.62
CA ILE A 404 -22.92 3.60 -13.54
C ILE A 404 -24.22 3.08 -14.19
N ARG A 405 -24.13 2.44 -15.36
CA ARG A 405 -25.29 1.79 -16.01
C ARG A 405 -25.90 0.67 -15.16
N ALA A 406 -25.07 -0.03 -14.39
CA ALA A 406 -25.54 -1.02 -13.44
C ALA A 406 -26.23 -0.41 -12.20
N GLY A 407 -26.15 0.90 -11.99
CA GLY A 407 -26.75 1.61 -10.87
C GLY A 407 -25.82 1.85 -9.68
N VAL A 408 -24.52 1.67 -9.86
CA VAL A 408 -23.51 2.01 -8.82
C VAL A 408 -23.37 3.52 -8.68
N GLU A 409 -23.41 4.01 -7.46
CA GLU A 409 -23.12 5.42 -7.15
C GLU A 409 -21.60 5.61 -7.05
N ILE A 410 -21.02 6.37 -7.99
CA ILE A 410 -19.57 6.62 -8.03
C ILE A 410 -19.27 8.06 -7.66
N HIS A 411 -18.33 8.22 -6.74
CA HIS A 411 -17.75 9.49 -6.32
C HIS A 411 -16.22 9.43 -6.49
N GLU A 412 -15.66 10.46 -7.12
CA GLU A 412 -14.22 10.60 -7.31
C GLU A 412 -13.68 11.75 -6.45
N LEU A 413 -12.72 11.47 -5.56
CA LEU A 413 -12.16 12.45 -4.65
C LEU A 413 -11.54 13.63 -5.42
N ARG A 414 -11.85 14.85 -5.00
CA ARG A 414 -11.28 16.08 -5.58
C ARG A 414 -9.80 16.20 -5.16
N PHE A 415 -8.97 16.57 -6.13
CA PHE A 415 -7.57 16.90 -5.89
C PHE A 415 -7.40 18.17 -5.04
N GLU A 416 -8.27 19.15 -5.24
CA GLU A 416 -8.38 20.33 -4.38
C GLU A 416 -9.23 19.98 -3.15
N PRO A 417 -8.64 20.02 -1.93
CA PRO A 417 -9.40 19.68 -0.72
C PRO A 417 -10.53 20.68 -0.48
N GLY A 418 -11.70 20.19 -0.06
CA GLY A 418 -12.82 21.03 0.33
C GLY A 418 -12.52 21.94 1.53
N PRO A 419 -13.35 22.96 1.82
CA PRO A 419 -13.05 24.02 2.80
C PRO A 419 -12.72 23.52 4.20
N ALA A 420 -13.41 22.47 4.67
CA ALA A 420 -13.17 21.89 5.99
C ALA A 420 -11.78 21.24 6.07
N ARG A 421 -11.37 20.52 5.02
CA ARG A 421 -10.08 19.84 4.96
C ARG A 421 -8.93 20.82 4.69
N LYS A 422 -9.13 21.84 3.88
CA LYS A 422 -8.14 22.93 3.67
C LYS A 422 -7.65 23.55 4.97
N ARG A 423 -8.53 23.70 5.98
CA ARG A 423 -8.15 24.24 7.30
C ARG A 423 -7.29 23.31 8.15
N GLN A 424 -7.16 22.07 7.73
CA GLN A 424 -6.52 21.00 8.49
C GLN A 424 -5.17 20.57 7.90
N LEU A 425 -4.99 20.82 6.61
CA LEU A 425 -3.78 20.52 5.86
C LEU A 425 -2.84 21.72 5.80
N PRO A 426 -1.55 21.52 5.51
CA PRO A 426 -0.65 22.61 5.17
C PRO A 426 -1.21 23.48 4.04
N ALA A 427 -0.95 24.78 4.10
CA ALA A 427 -1.48 25.73 3.13
C ALA A 427 -1.03 25.39 1.69
N GLY A 428 -1.99 25.24 0.79
CA GLY A 428 -1.74 24.88 -0.62
C GLY A 428 -1.60 23.39 -0.89
N SER A 429 -1.59 22.54 0.13
CA SER A 429 -1.52 21.09 -0.04
C SER A 429 -2.73 20.52 -0.75
N LYS A 430 -2.48 19.56 -1.62
CA LYS A 430 -3.49 18.80 -2.37
C LYS A 430 -3.97 17.59 -1.59
N ALA A 431 -5.07 16.99 -2.04
CA ALA A 431 -5.66 15.82 -1.39
C ALA A 431 -5.62 14.58 -2.30
N GLY A 432 -5.30 13.45 -1.71
CA GLY A 432 -5.44 12.14 -2.30
C GLY A 432 -6.22 11.19 -1.39
N LEU A 433 -6.63 10.07 -1.94
CA LEU A 433 -7.32 9.01 -1.23
C LEU A 433 -6.36 7.87 -0.93
N HIS A 434 -6.41 7.34 0.31
CA HIS A 434 -5.67 6.12 0.64
C HIS A 434 -6.44 5.18 1.59
N THR A 435 -7.64 5.53 2.00
CA THR A 435 -8.55 4.70 2.82
C THR A 435 -8.92 3.39 2.11
N LYS A 436 -8.94 2.27 2.82
CA LYS A 436 -9.45 0.98 2.36
C LYS A 436 -10.46 0.47 3.38
N THR A 437 -11.72 0.82 3.14
CA THR A 437 -12.80 0.59 4.11
C THR A 437 -14.09 0.21 3.39
N LEU A 438 -14.77 -0.79 3.94
CA LEU A 438 -16.07 -1.25 3.49
C LEU A 438 -17.06 -1.27 4.65
N VAL A 439 -18.28 -0.83 4.40
CA VAL A 439 -19.43 -0.98 5.31
C VAL A 439 -20.49 -1.83 4.65
N PHE A 440 -21.01 -2.81 5.36
CA PHE A 440 -22.04 -3.73 4.88
C PHE A 440 -23.30 -3.56 5.74
N ASP A 441 -24.41 -3.18 5.10
CA ASP A 441 -25.74 -3.06 5.72
C ASP A 441 -25.82 -2.14 6.94
N ARG A 442 -24.85 -1.20 7.14
CA ARG A 442 -24.67 -0.40 8.35
C ARG A 442 -24.54 -1.23 9.64
N LYS A 443 -24.05 -2.45 9.52
CA LYS A 443 -23.90 -3.40 10.65
C LYS A 443 -22.46 -3.80 10.85
N ASP A 444 -21.74 -4.05 9.76
CA ASP A 444 -20.40 -4.58 9.79
C ASP A 444 -19.45 -3.66 9.03
N VAL A 445 -18.22 -3.58 9.49
CA VAL A 445 -17.18 -2.81 8.83
C VAL A 445 -15.93 -3.65 8.59
N PHE A 446 -15.25 -3.37 7.48
CA PHE A 446 -13.88 -3.79 7.25
C PHE A 446 -12.98 -2.56 7.16
N ILE A 447 -11.88 -2.56 7.89
CA ILE A 447 -10.83 -1.53 7.85
C ILE A 447 -9.48 -2.23 7.80
N GLY A 448 -8.64 -1.89 6.81
CA GLY A 448 -7.34 -2.54 6.68
C GLY A 448 -6.52 -2.04 5.49
N SER A 449 -5.76 -2.96 4.91
CA SER A 449 -4.85 -2.65 3.80
C SER A 449 -5.41 -3.00 2.41
N PHE A 450 -6.52 -3.76 2.33
CA PHE A 450 -7.05 -4.36 1.12
C PHE A 450 -7.72 -3.34 0.19
N ASN A 451 -7.11 -3.05 -0.94
CA ASN A 451 -7.73 -2.33 -2.04
C ASN A 451 -8.68 -3.23 -2.84
N LEU A 452 -9.64 -2.63 -3.53
CA LEU A 452 -10.52 -3.35 -4.44
C LEU A 452 -9.90 -3.41 -5.85
N ASP A 453 -8.71 -3.97 -5.94
CA ASP A 453 -7.96 -4.17 -7.16
C ASP A 453 -7.45 -5.62 -7.27
N VAL A 454 -6.94 -5.99 -8.45
CA VAL A 454 -6.44 -7.35 -8.72
C VAL A 454 -5.19 -7.63 -7.90
N ARG A 455 -4.33 -6.63 -7.71
CA ARG A 455 -3.07 -6.79 -6.98
C ARG A 455 -3.30 -7.16 -5.52
N SER A 456 -4.19 -6.46 -4.83
CA SER A 456 -4.59 -6.80 -3.46
C SER A 456 -5.33 -8.14 -3.39
N ALA A 457 -6.13 -8.45 -4.41
CA ALA A 457 -6.91 -9.69 -4.45
C ALA A 457 -6.06 -10.95 -4.70
N THR A 458 -4.97 -10.85 -5.50
CA THR A 458 -4.28 -12.04 -6.03
C THR A 458 -2.76 -12.05 -5.88
N ILE A 459 -2.12 -10.92 -5.60
CA ILE A 459 -0.66 -10.79 -5.60
C ILE A 459 -0.12 -10.45 -4.21
N ASN A 460 -0.54 -9.32 -3.63
CA ASN A 460 -0.08 -8.90 -2.31
C ASN A 460 -0.66 -9.77 -1.20
N THR A 461 0.00 -9.78 -0.04
CA THR A 461 -0.63 -10.20 1.21
C THR A 461 -1.24 -8.98 1.89
N GLU A 462 -2.45 -9.13 2.38
CA GLU A 462 -3.24 -8.06 2.98
C GLU A 462 -3.68 -8.44 4.39
N ALA A 463 -3.97 -7.44 5.23
CA ALA A 463 -4.51 -7.66 6.57
C ALA A 463 -5.49 -6.53 6.95
N GLY A 464 -6.50 -6.88 7.74
CA GLY A 464 -7.45 -5.91 8.26
C GLY A 464 -8.37 -6.49 9.33
N LEU A 465 -9.17 -5.62 9.91
CA LEU A 465 -10.16 -5.95 10.92
C LEU A 465 -11.56 -5.95 10.31
N TYR A 466 -12.28 -7.01 10.57
CA TYR A 466 -13.70 -7.10 10.34
C TYR A 466 -14.43 -7.02 11.69
N VAL A 467 -15.30 -6.04 11.86
CA VAL A 467 -15.99 -5.75 13.12
C VAL A 467 -17.50 -5.74 12.92
N GLU A 468 -18.22 -6.49 13.74
CA GLU A 468 -19.67 -6.61 13.71
C GLU A 468 -20.27 -5.65 14.74
N SER A 469 -20.49 -4.38 14.36
CA SER A 469 -20.98 -3.33 15.23
C SER A 469 -21.74 -2.25 14.48
N PRO A 470 -23.05 -2.15 14.66
CA PRO A 470 -23.83 -1.04 14.09
C PRO A 470 -23.39 0.33 14.60
N VAL A 471 -22.90 0.41 15.84
CA VAL A 471 -22.40 1.67 16.41
C VAL A 471 -21.10 2.12 15.73
N LEU A 472 -20.16 1.21 15.53
CA LEU A 472 -18.93 1.50 14.79
C LEU A 472 -19.24 1.78 13.32
N ALA A 473 -20.15 0.99 12.72
CA ALA A 473 -20.58 1.17 11.34
C ALA A 473 -21.18 2.57 11.13
N ALA A 474 -22.00 3.07 12.05
CA ALA A 474 -22.52 4.44 11.97
C ALA A 474 -21.40 5.49 11.92
N GLN A 475 -20.37 5.35 12.77
CA GLN A 475 -19.22 6.26 12.76
C GLN A 475 -18.41 6.18 11.46
N VAL A 476 -18.28 4.98 10.86
CA VAL A 476 -17.61 4.81 9.57
C VAL A 476 -18.46 5.39 8.44
N VAL A 477 -19.79 5.18 8.47
CA VAL A 477 -20.71 5.77 7.51
C VAL A 477 -20.60 7.28 7.49
N ASP A 478 -20.57 7.96 8.66
CA ASP A 478 -20.36 9.40 8.73
C ASP A 478 -19.06 9.84 8.07
N TYR A 479 -17.99 9.05 8.25
CA TYR A 479 -16.71 9.30 7.59
C TYR A 479 -16.80 9.14 6.07
N LEU A 480 -17.48 8.10 5.57
CA LEU A 480 -17.67 7.84 4.13
C LEU A 480 -18.66 8.84 3.50
N ASP A 481 -19.66 9.30 4.23
CA ASP A 481 -20.62 10.31 3.76
C ASP A 481 -19.93 11.68 3.59
N ASP A 482 -19.02 12.05 4.50
CA ASP A 482 -18.17 13.24 4.32
C ASP A 482 -17.33 13.14 3.02
N ALA A 483 -16.73 11.96 2.75
CA ALA A 483 -15.97 11.75 1.51
C ALA A 483 -16.83 11.88 0.25
N ALA A 484 -18.07 11.39 0.26
CA ALA A 484 -18.99 11.46 -0.86
C ALA A 484 -19.65 12.83 -1.02
N GLY A 485 -19.42 13.75 -0.08
CA GLY A 485 -19.98 15.11 -0.11
C GLY A 485 -19.57 15.91 -1.36
N PRO A 486 -20.45 16.77 -1.89
CA PRO A 486 -20.22 17.46 -3.17
C PRO A 486 -19.07 18.48 -3.14
N GLU A 487 -18.63 18.91 -1.95
CA GLU A 487 -17.43 19.76 -1.79
C GLU A 487 -16.13 18.96 -1.70
N VAL A 488 -16.23 17.63 -1.48
CA VAL A 488 -15.09 16.73 -1.27
C VAL A 488 -14.85 15.83 -2.48
N SER A 489 -15.92 15.40 -3.14
CA SER A 489 -15.85 14.52 -4.31
C SER A 489 -16.73 14.99 -5.46
N TYR A 490 -16.36 14.56 -6.66
CA TYR A 490 -17.21 14.65 -7.85
C TYR A 490 -18.13 13.44 -7.89
N ARG A 491 -19.43 13.62 -8.01
CA ARG A 491 -20.34 12.54 -8.40
C ARG A 491 -20.23 12.33 -9.90
N VAL A 492 -20.00 11.09 -10.33
CA VAL A 492 -19.84 10.72 -11.74
C VAL A 492 -21.17 10.19 -12.27
N LEU A 493 -21.61 10.72 -13.41
CA LEU A 493 -22.90 10.45 -14.01
C LEU A 493 -22.77 10.21 -15.52
N LEU A 494 -23.83 9.68 -16.14
CA LEU A 494 -24.00 9.60 -17.59
C LEU A 494 -25.12 10.55 -18.03
N ASP A 495 -24.92 11.25 -19.14
CA ASP A 495 -25.95 12.02 -19.80
C ASP A 495 -26.87 11.14 -20.68
N GLU A 496 -27.80 11.78 -21.43
CA GLU A 496 -28.75 11.09 -22.31
C GLU A 496 -28.05 10.35 -23.47
N ASP A 497 -26.90 10.81 -23.89
CA ASP A 497 -26.09 10.20 -24.95
C ASP A 497 -25.16 9.08 -24.40
N GLY A 498 -25.14 8.88 -23.08
CA GLY A 498 -24.29 7.90 -22.39
C GLY A 498 -22.84 8.35 -22.22
N GLU A 499 -22.60 9.67 -22.30
CA GLU A 499 -21.29 10.27 -22.03
C GLU A 499 -21.13 10.65 -20.56
N LEU A 500 -19.89 10.60 -20.08
CA LEU A 500 -19.55 10.88 -18.69
C LEU A 500 -19.56 12.38 -18.42
N TYR A 501 -20.16 12.75 -17.29
CA TYR A 501 -19.99 14.08 -16.72
C TYR A 501 -19.88 14.00 -15.19
N TRP A 502 -19.28 15.03 -14.61
CA TRP A 502 -19.00 15.13 -13.18
C TRP A 502 -19.73 16.33 -12.59
N VAL A 503 -20.32 16.15 -11.42
CA VAL A 503 -20.93 17.24 -10.65
C VAL A 503 -20.32 17.36 -9.28
N ALA A 504 -20.12 18.59 -8.83
CA ALA A 504 -19.61 18.92 -7.50
C ALA A 504 -20.24 20.23 -7.02
N SER A 505 -19.83 20.70 -5.85
CA SER A 505 -20.18 22.01 -5.33
C SER A 505 -18.94 22.77 -4.88
N GLU A 506 -18.93 24.07 -5.02
CA GLU A 506 -17.91 24.95 -4.44
C GLU A 506 -18.61 26.18 -3.87
N ASP A 507 -18.43 26.44 -2.58
CA ASP A 507 -19.11 27.49 -1.84
C ASP A 507 -20.66 27.49 -2.05
N GLY A 508 -21.24 26.29 -2.10
CA GLY A 508 -22.66 26.05 -2.32
C GLY A 508 -23.12 26.23 -3.77
N LYS A 509 -22.22 26.51 -4.71
CA LYS A 509 -22.55 26.63 -6.14
C LYS A 509 -22.29 25.32 -6.87
N PRO A 510 -23.24 24.85 -7.70
CA PRO A 510 -23.06 23.63 -8.47
C PRO A 510 -21.99 23.84 -9.56
N LEU A 511 -21.13 22.81 -9.71
CA LEU A 511 -20.12 22.73 -10.76
C LEU A 511 -20.41 21.51 -11.64
N ARG A 512 -20.26 21.64 -12.95
CA ARG A 512 -20.33 20.54 -13.91
C ARG A 512 -19.06 20.51 -14.78
N TYR A 513 -18.57 19.34 -15.04
CA TYR A 513 -17.43 19.08 -15.92
C TYR A 513 -17.81 17.96 -16.90
N ASP A 514 -17.47 18.13 -18.19
CA ASP A 514 -17.73 17.16 -19.24
C ASP A 514 -16.44 16.38 -19.62
N THR A 515 -15.37 16.55 -18.84
CA THR A 515 -14.12 15.79 -18.91
C THR A 515 -13.59 15.60 -17.49
N ASP A 516 -12.69 14.60 -17.28
CA ASP A 516 -12.09 14.34 -15.96
C ASP A 516 -11.56 15.64 -15.32
N PRO A 517 -12.14 16.08 -14.18
CA PRO A 517 -11.89 17.40 -13.61
C PRO A 517 -10.44 17.61 -13.19
N LEU A 518 -9.90 18.82 -13.39
CA LEU A 518 -8.54 19.23 -13.02
C LEU A 518 -7.43 18.36 -13.62
N SER A 519 -7.75 17.46 -14.54
CA SER A 519 -6.76 16.65 -15.26
C SER A 519 -6.16 17.39 -16.44
N THR A 520 -4.90 17.16 -16.72
CA THR A 520 -4.24 17.67 -17.93
C THR A 520 -4.55 16.79 -19.16
N PRO A 521 -4.50 17.34 -20.40
CA PRO A 521 -4.60 16.51 -21.60
C PRO A 521 -3.57 15.37 -21.65
N GLY A 522 -2.36 15.59 -21.11
CA GLY A 522 -1.31 14.59 -20.98
C GLY A 522 -1.70 13.44 -20.05
N GLN A 523 -2.28 13.73 -18.89
CA GLN A 523 -2.77 12.69 -17.96
C GLN A 523 -3.89 11.86 -18.60
N ARG A 524 -4.86 12.50 -19.28
CA ARG A 524 -5.93 11.78 -19.99
C ARG A 524 -5.39 10.87 -21.08
N PHE A 525 -4.43 11.36 -21.87
CA PHE A 525 -3.76 10.55 -22.90
C PHE A 525 -3.00 9.36 -22.28
N GLN A 526 -2.22 9.59 -21.21
CA GLN A 526 -1.50 8.53 -20.52
C GLN A 526 -2.46 7.48 -19.91
N ALA A 527 -3.56 7.91 -19.28
CA ALA A 527 -4.57 7.00 -18.76
C ALA A 527 -5.19 6.13 -19.87
N SER A 528 -5.52 6.74 -21.03
CA SER A 528 -6.00 6.02 -22.21
C SER A 528 -4.95 5.05 -22.77
N LEU A 529 -3.68 5.41 -22.73
CA LEU A 529 -2.60 4.52 -23.16
C LEU A 529 -2.48 3.30 -22.23
N TRP A 530 -2.46 3.53 -20.91
CA TRP A 530 -2.41 2.45 -19.91
C TRP A 530 -3.60 1.49 -19.99
N SER A 531 -4.79 1.97 -20.39
CA SER A 531 -5.98 1.13 -20.51
C SER A 531 -5.90 0.05 -21.61
N ILE A 532 -4.96 0.17 -22.55
CA ILE A 532 -4.77 -0.78 -23.66
C ILE A 532 -3.76 -1.89 -23.30
N PHE A 533 -2.89 -1.66 -22.30
CA PHE A 533 -1.87 -2.64 -21.95
C PHE A 533 -2.43 -3.77 -21.06
N PRO A 534 -1.95 -5.02 -21.20
CA PRO A 534 -2.38 -6.17 -20.39
C PRO A 534 -1.83 -6.12 -18.95
N ILE A 535 -1.36 -4.95 -18.48
CA ILE A 535 -0.86 -4.74 -17.12
C ILE A 535 -1.97 -4.73 -16.06
N LEU A 536 -3.24 -4.63 -16.49
CA LEU A 536 -4.39 -4.55 -15.59
C LEU A 536 -4.56 -5.77 -14.68
N GLU A 537 -4.05 -6.93 -15.08
CA GLU A 537 -4.02 -8.13 -14.25
C GLU A 537 -2.92 -8.11 -13.18
N GLN A 538 -2.04 -7.11 -13.22
CA GLN A 538 -0.94 -6.92 -12.27
C GLN A 538 -1.20 -5.75 -11.29
N LEU A 539 -2.31 -5.05 -11.49
CA LEU A 539 -2.73 -3.89 -10.70
C LEU A 539 -3.59 -4.25 -9.52
#